data_753dadb943315ea2692723ba0c8a7c98
#
_entry.id   753dadb943315ea2692723ba0c8a7c98
#
_cell.length_a   1.000
_cell.length_b   1.000
_cell.length_c   1.000
_cell.angle_alpha   90.00
_cell.angle_beta   90.00
_cell.angle_gamma   90.00
#
_symmetry.space_group_name_H-M   'P 1'
#
loop_
_entity.id
_entity.type
_entity.pdbx_description
1 polymer ?
#
loop_
_entity_poly.entity_id
_entity_poly.type
_entity_poly.pdbx_seq_one_letter_code
_entity_poly.pdbx_strand_id
1 'polypeptide(L)'
;MKKKWYIIAVHKNKEHIIYKKERECEKLENKEILENLEKIITKERIKQNEPMSKHTSFKIGGPAEFYIKITSIEELQKILEFAKKEKIKITILGNGSNVLVADKGIQGIVIRTNLKEIKIENKENDKVEITTDDAVPIGFLAQKLLKEEISGFEEISGIPGTIGGAILMNAGAHGKEMKDIVTEITAIDYDGKLHKFTNEEAEFAYRHSKFSDEKYIILQAKMLLEKGNTKEIKEKMDEYAQFRKDRQPIEYPSAGSTFKRGTDFITAKLIDDAGLKGYSIGGANVSEKHAGFIINTGDATAQDVLDLAKYVTDKVYEKFGKKIEFEIKVLEW
;
A
#
# COMPACT_ATOMS: atom_id res chain seq x y z
N MET A 1 35.57 -15.48 -7.08
CA MET A 1 35.64 -14.22 -6.34
C MET A 1 36.63 -13.27 -7.00
N LYS A 2 36.17 -12.16 -7.60
CA LYS A 2 37.07 -11.12 -8.15
C LYS A 2 37.21 -10.00 -7.12
N LYS A 3 38.38 -9.92 -6.46
CA LYS A 3 38.71 -8.83 -5.54
C LYS A 3 39.00 -7.57 -6.35
N LYS A 4 38.19 -6.51 -6.17
CA LYS A 4 38.49 -5.19 -6.72
C LYS A 4 39.35 -4.41 -5.72
N TRP A 5 40.49 -3.91 -6.17
CA TRP A 5 41.41 -3.05 -5.45
C TRP A 5 41.39 -1.66 -6.07
N TYR A 6 41.35 -0.61 -5.24
CA TYR A 6 41.45 0.77 -5.70
C TYR A 6 42.72 1.42 -5.14
N ILE A 7 43.39 2.17 -5.99
CA ILE A 7 44.55 2.98 -5.61
C ILE A 7 44.02 4.32 -5.10
N ILE A 8 44.26 4.64 -3.82
CA ILE A 8 43.71 5.86 -3.19
C ILE A 8 44.67 7.04 -3.20
N ALA A 9 45.97 6.83 -3.35
CA ALA A 9 46.96 7.91 -3.53
C ALA A 9 48.26 7.40 -4.12
N VAL A 10 48.84 8.17 -5.04
CA VAL A 10 50.24 8.03 -5.50
C VAL A 10 50.95 9.30 -5.10
N HIS A 11 51.84 9.24 -4.10
CA HIS A 11 52.77 10.33 -3.80
C HIS A 11 54.10 10.08 -4.49
N LYS A 12 54.56 11.04 -5.32
CA LYS A 12 55.88 11.04 -5.90
C LYS A 12 56.93 11.06 -4.78
N ASN A 13 57.75 10.04 -4.70
CA ASN A 13 58.97 9.88 -3.89
C ASN A 13 58.88 9.16 -2.53
N LYS A 14 58.05 8.12 -2.41
CA LYS A 14 58.41 6.95 -1.56
C LYS A 14 57.35 5.88 -1.76
N GLU A 15 57.77 4.65 -2.00
CA GLU A 15 56.91 3.48 -2.27
C GLU A 15 56.14 3.04 -1.03
N HIS A 16 54.99 3.69 -0.76
CA HIS A 16 53.96 3.11 0.09
C HIS A 16 52.62 3.18 -0.64
N ILE A 17 52.33 2.12 -1.37
CA ILE A 17 50.99 1.88 -1.93
C ILE A 17 50.12 1.36 -0.79
N ILE A 18 49.24 2.21 -0.28
CA ILE A 18 48.23 1.78 0.71
C ILE A 18 47.04 1.25 -0.06
N TYR A 19 46.85 -0.06 -0.08
CA TYR A 19 45.64 -0.70 -0.56
C TYR A 19 44.62 -0.68 0.55
N LYS A 20 43.58 0.13 0.42
CA LYS A 20 42.42 0.05 1.28
C LYS A 20 41.51 -1.04 0.74
N LYS A 21 41.42 -2.15 1.44
CA LYS A 21 40.42 -3.19 1.18
C LYS A 21 39.08 -2.62 1.60
N GLU A 22 38.26 -2.17 0.64
CA GLU A 22 36.84 -2.06 0.92
C GLU A 22 36.38 -3.48 1.22
N ARG A 23 35.86 -3.71 2.43
CA ARG A 23 35.01 -4.85 2.68
C ARG A 23 33.81 -4.63 1.81
N GLU A 24 33.68 -5.38 0.69
CA GLU A 24 32.37 -5.67 0.16
C GLU A 24 31.61 -6.24 1.35
N CYS A 25 30.57 -5.54 1.78
CA CYS A 25 29.64 -6.06 2.77
C CYS A 25 29.10 -7.34 2.15
N GLU A 26 29.59 -8.50 2.56
CA GLU A 26 29.06 -9.78 2.10
C GLU A 26 27.58 -9.73 2.46
N LYS A 27 26.72 -9.82 1.45
CA LYS A 27 25.27 -9.86 1.65
C LYS A 27 24.99 -11.09 2.51
N LEU A 28 24.30 -10.91 3.63
CA LEU A 28 23.91 -12.03 4.50
C LEU A 28 23.17 -13.10 3.69
N GLU A 29 23.47 -14.35 3.96
CA GLU A 29 22.70 -15.45 3.40
C GLU A 29 21.30 -15.50 4.03
N ASN A 30 20.32 -16.01 3.31
CA ASN A 30 18.94 -16.11 3.77
C ASN A 30 18.80 -16.86 5.09
N LYS A 31 19.69 -17.81 5.37
CA LYS A 31 19.75 -18.53 6.65
C LYS A 31 20.09 -17.59 7.82
N GLU A 32 21.07 -16.73 7.65
CA GLU A 32 21.48 -15.77 8.68
C GLU A 32 20.43 -14.69 8.91
N ILE A 33 19.73 -14.24 7.85
CA ILE A 33 18.60 -13.32 7.96
C ILE A 33 17.48 -13.98 8.78
N LEU A 34 17.13 -15.22 8.47
CA LEU A 34 16.11 -15.96 9.21
C LEU A 34 16.46 -16.09 10.70
N GLU A 35 17.68 -16.54 11.03
CA GLU A 35 18.16 -16.69 12.40
C GLU A 35 18.09 -15.38 13.20
N ASN A 36 18.36 -14.24 12.56
CA ASN A 36 18.23 -12.93 13.22
C ASN A 36 16.76 -12.51 13.39
N LEU A 37 15.89 -12.76 12.40
CA LEU A 37 14.46 -12.49 12.51
C LEU A 37 13.81 -13.36 13.62
N GLU A 38 14.21 -14.63 13.77
CA GLU A 38 13.73 -15.54 14.82
C GLU A 38 14.12 -15.10 16.24
N LYS A 39 15.14 -14.25 16.41
CA LYS A 39 15.50 -13.63 17.70
C LYS A 39 14.56 -12.45 18.05
N ILE A 40 13.88 -11.88 17.08
CA ILE A 40 13.03 -10.70 17.26
C ILE A 40 11.55 -11.07 17.33
N ILE A 41 11.11 -11.98 16.47
CA ILE A 41 9.71 -12.43 16.35
C ILE A 41 9.64 -13.95 16.33
N THR A 42 8.46 -14.50 16.65
CA THR A 42 8.27 -15.96 16.64
C THR A 42 8.29 -16.53 15.23
N LYS A 43 8.83 -17.75 15.09
CA LYS A 43 9.02 -18.43 13.80
C LYS A 43 7.75 -18.54 12.97
N GLU A 44 6.61 -18.77 13.61
CA GLU A 44 5.31 -18.92 12.95
C GLU A 44 4.86 -17.65 12.21
N ARG A 45 5.44 -16.49 12.57
CA ARG A 45 5.17 -15.20 11.95
C ARG A 45 6.14 -14.84 10.82
N ILE A 46 7.13 -15.70 10.56
CA ILE A 46 8.11 -15.56 9.49
C ILE A 46 7.82 -16.60 8.42
N LYS A 47 7.70 -16.15 7.16
CA LYS A 47 7.55 -17.04 6.02
C LYS A 47 8.58 -16.68 4.97
N GLN A 48 9.28 -17.69 4.48
CA GLN A 48 10.23 -17.56 3.36
C GLN A 48 9.53 -17.92 2.05
N ASN A 49 9.89 -17.23 0.98
CA ASN A 49 9.36 -17.46 -0.36
C ASN A 49 7.82 -17.48 -0.39
N GLU A 50 7.18 -16.63 0.44
CA GLU A 50 5.72 -16.59 0.54
C GLU A 50 5.11 -15.97 -0.70
N PRO A 51 4.23 -16.66 -1.43
CA PRO A 51 3.58 -16.13 -2.61
C PRO A 51 2.75 -14.90 -2.29
N MET A 52 3.09 -13.76 -2.88
CA MET A 52 2.40 -12.50 -2.62
C MET A 52 0.99 -12.46 -3.21
N SER A 53 0.69 -13.34 -4.18
CA SER A 53 -0.67 -13.56 -4.67
C SER A 53 -1.69 -13.90 -3.56
N LYS A 54 -1.23 -14.46 -2.42
CA LYS A 54 -2.07 -14.71 -1.23
C LYS A 54 -2.32 -13.45 -0.39
N HIS A 55 -1.58 -12.38 -0.65
CA HIS A 55 -1.58 -11.15 0.15
C HIS A 55 -1.98 -9.90 -0.64
N THR A 56 -2.41 -10.07 -1.88
CA THR A 56 -2.93 -9.01 -2.74
C THR A 56 -4.39 -9.30 -3.13
N SER A 57 -5.20 -8.26 -3.27
CA SER A 57 -6.58 -8.39 -3.77
C SER A 57 -6.62 -8.78 -5.26
N PHE A 58 -5.55 -8.49 -5.99
CA PHE A 58 -5.39 -8.89 -7.39
C PHE A 58 -5.12 -10.39 -7.57
N LYS A 59 -4.72 -11.07 -6.46
CA LYS A 59 -4.26 -12.48 -6.48
C LYS A 59 -3.12 -12.73 -7.45
N ILE A 60 -2.30 -11.73 -7.70
CA ILE A 60 -1.09 -11.77 -8.51
C ILE A 60 0.10 -11.42 -7.62
N GLY A 61 1.25 -12.02 -7.89
CA GLY A 61 2.53 -11.70 -7.26
C GLY A 61 3.38 -12.93 -6.97
N GLY A 62 4.63 -12.83 -7.34
CA GLY A 62 5.67 -13.80 -7.03
C GLY A 62 6.03 -13.85 -5.55
N PRO A 63 7.07 -14.60 -5.17
CA PRO A 63 7.43 -14.83 -3.77
C PRO A 63 8.04 -13.58 -3.13
N ALA A 64 7.68 -13.28 -1.87
CA ALA A 64 8.48 -12.44 -1.00
C ALA A 64 9.62 -13.29 -0.40
N GLU A 65 10.86 -12.77 -0.46
CA GLU A 65 12.01 -13.47 0.11
C GLU A 65 11.77 -13.78 1.59
N PHE A 66 11.33 -12.77 2.35
CA PHE A 66 10.80 -12.90 3.70
C PHE A 66 9.47 -12.13 3.81
N TYR A 67 8.44 -12.78 4.29
CA TYR A 67 7.17 -12.15 4.68
C TYR A 67 6.98 -12.33 6.17
N ILE A 68 6.83 -11.22 6.90
CA ILE A 68 6.68 -11.23 8.35
C ILE A 68 5.46 -10.46 8.82
N LYS A 69 4.92 -10.89 9.98
CA LYS A 69 3.87 -10.16 10.69
C LYS A 69 4.41 -9.66 12.01
N ILE A 70 4.32 -8.35 12.25
CA ILE A 70 4.69 -7.74 13.52
C ILE A 70 3.46 -7.43 14.36
N THR A 71 3.58 -7.50 15.67
CA THR A 71 2.49 -7.30 16.63
C THR A 71 2.77 -6.20 17.65
N SER A 72 3.96 -5.61 17.62
CA SER A 72 4.30 -4.45 18.46
C SER A 72 5.23 -3.48 17.74
N ILE A 73 5.28 -2.25 18.23
CA ILE A 73 6.17 -1.20 17.70
C ILE A 73 7.63 -1.57 18.00
N GLU A 74 7.91 -2.20 19.15
CA GLU A 74 9.25 -2.62 19.53
C GLU A 74 9.81 -3.71 18.60
N GLU A 75 8.96 -4.63 18.14
CA GLU A 75 9.35 -5.60 17.10
C GLU A 75 9.73 -4.90 15.81
N LEU A 76 8.91 -3.93 15.38
CA LEU A 76 9.19 -3.16 14.16
C LEU A 76 10.50 -2.41 14.29
N GLN A 77 10.75 -1.72 15.40
CA GLN A 77 12.00 -0.99 15.65
C GLN A 77 13.23 -1.89 15.52
N LYS A 78 13.20 -3.07 16.17
CA LYS A 78 14.32 -4.03 16.09
C LYS A 78 14.54 -4.55 14.65
N ILE A 79 13.47 -4.78 13.91
CA ILE A 79 13.56 -5.22 12.51
C ILE A 79 14.13 -4.10 11.62
N LEU A 80 13.70 -2.84 11.81
CA LEU A 80 14.23 -1.69 11.07
C LEU A 80 15.72 -1.49 11.36
N GLU A 81 16.14 -1.59 12.64
CA GLU A 81 17.55 -1.51 13.04
C GLU A 81 18.38 -2.61 12.38
N PHE A 82 17.91 -3.86 12.44
CA PHE A 82 18.55 -5.00 11.79
C PHE A 82 18.66 -4.79 10.27
N ALA A 83 17.56 -4.45 9.62
CA ALA A 83 17.51 -4.27 8.17
C ALA A 83 18.42 -3.12 7.72
N LYS A 84 18.47 -2.02 8.48
CA LYS A 84 19.36 -0.89 8.21
C LYS A 84 20.83 -1.29 8.31
N LYS A 85 21.20 -2.02 9.38
CA LYS A 85 22.58 -2.49 9.62
C LYS A 85 23.05 -3.41 8.49
N GLU A 86 22.20 -4.33 8.05
CA GLU A 86 22.54 -5.33 7.03
C GLU A 86 22.16 -4.89 5.60
N LYS A 87 21.65 -3.66 5.43
CA LYS A 87 21.22 -3.08 4.15
C LYS A 87 20.15 -3.92 3.43
N ILE A 88 19.24 -4.49 4.20
CA ILE A 88 18.12 -5.27 3.69
C ILE A 88 16.96 -4.32 3.33
N LYS A 89 16.40 -4.48 2.13
CA LYS A 89 15.22 -3.71 1.69
C LYS A 89 13.99 -4.08 2.54
N ILE A 90 13.27 -3.07 2.98
CA ILE A 90 11.98 -3.22 3.67
C ILE A 90 10.85 -2.77 2.73
N THR A 91 9.79 -3.57 2.67
CA THR A 91 8.54 -3.23 1.99
C THR A 91 7.39 -3.37 2.98
N ILE A 92 6.62 -2.30 3.18
CA ILE A 92 5.44 -2.32 4.04
C ILE A 92 4.22 -2.66 3.21
N LEU A 93 3.42 -3.60 3.67
CA LEU A 93 2.21 -4.04 2.99
C LEU A 93 1.00 -3.97 3.94
N GLY A 94 -0.01 -3.19 3.55
CA GLY A 94 -1.33 -3.23 4.18
C GLY A 94 -2.14 -4.45 3.70
N ASN A 95 -3.34 -4.20 3.20
CA ASN A 95 -4.22 -5.27 2.69
C ASN A 95 -3.93 -5.67 1.23
N GLY A 96 -2.94 -5.08 0.58
CA GLY A 96 -2.58 -5.39 -0.81
C GLY A 96 -3.65 -5.02 -1.83
N SER A 97 -4.51 -4.04 -1.52
CA SER A 97 -5.67 -3.69 -2.34
C SER A 97 -5.42 -2.63 -3.42
N ASN A 98 -4.21 -2.06 -3.46
CA ASN A 98 -3.78 -1.09 -4.46
C ASN A 98 -2.35 -1.36 -4.95
N VAL A 99 -1.96 -2.64 -5.00
CA VAL A 99 -0.61 -3.05 -5.41
C VAL A 99 -0.67 -4.15 -6.46
N LEU A 100 0.31 -4.13 -7.35
CA LEU A 100 0.68 -5.21 -8.26
C LEU A 100 2.09 -5.66 -7.88
N VAL A 101 2.24 -6.89 -7.47
CA VAL A 101 3.55 -7.47 -7.16
C VAL A 101 4.08 -8.20 -8.38
N ALA A 102 5.31 -7.90 -8.79
CA ALA A 102 5.97 -8.52 -9.94
C ALA A 102 6.04 -10.05 -9.81
N ASP A 103 6.08 -10.74 -10.95
CA ASP A 103 6.13 -12.20 -10.99
C ASP A 103 7.42 -12.77 -10.38
N LYS A 104 8.51 -12.00 -10.41
CA LYS A 104 9.76 -12.32 -9.70
C LYS A 104 9.67 -12.19 -8.19
N GLY A 105 8.65 -11.49 -7.69
CA GLY A 105 8.42 -11.29 -6.28
C GLY A 105 9.04 -10.04 -5.69
N ILE A 106 9.32 -10.06 -4.38
CA ILE A 106 9.88 -8.93 -3.62
C ILE A 106 11.13 -9.40 -2.87
N GLN A 107 12.25 -8.73 -3.10
CA GLN A 107 13.49 -8.98 -2.39
C GLN A 107 13.50 -8.30 -1.01
N GLY A 108 14.18 -8.93 -0.03
CA GLY A 108 14.28 -8.44 1.34
C GLY A 108 13.08 -8.83 2.20
N ILE A 109 12.66 -7.94 3.08
CA ILE A 109 11.64 -8.23 4.08
C ILE A 109 10.36 -7.47 3.77
N VAL A 110 9.27 -8.19 3.51
CA VAL A 110 7.92 -7.64 3.45
C VAL A 110 7.31 -7.70 4.85
N ILE A 111 6.96 -6.54 5.38
CA ILE A 111 6.36 -6.40 6.70
C ILE A 111 4.87 -6.11 6.56
N ARG A 112 4.05 -6.90 7.23
CA ARG A 112 2.65 -6.59 7.51
C ARG A 112 2.50 -6.31 9.00
N THR A 113 2.03 -5.13 9.35
CA THR A 113 1.63 -4.81 10.72
C THR A 113 0.36 -5.58 11.09
N ASN A 114 0.23 -5.93 12.35
CA ASN A 114 -0.99 -6.53 12.91
C ASN A 114 -1.43 -5.75 14.16
N LEU A 115 -1.14 -4.44 14.18
CA LEU A 115 -1.63 -3.51 15.20
C LEU A 115 -3.08 -3.19 14.86
N LYS A 116 -4.02 -3.43 15.81
CA LYS A 116 -5.47 -3.37 15.53
C LYS A 116 -6.27 -2.75 16.67
N GLU A 117 -5.65 -1.95 17.48
CA GLU A 117 -6.35 -1.25 18.56
C GLU A 117 -7.29 -0.18 17.99
N ILE A 118 -8.45 -0.01 18.60
CA ILE A 118 -9.41 1.05 18.31
C ILE A 118 -9.89 1.60 19.65
N LYS A 119 -9.65 2.89 19.89
CA LYS A 119 -10.15 3.65 21.02
C LYS A 119 -11.17 4.67 20.53
N ILE A 120 -12.25 4.82 21.27
CA ILE A 120 -13.36 5.75 20.99
C ILE A 120 -13.54 6.62 22.22
N GLU A 121 -13.43 7.92 22.04
CA GLU A 121 -13.56 8.92 23.12
C GLU A 121 -14.57 9.98 22.74
N ASN A 122 -15.64 10.12 23.54
CA ASN A 122 -16.58 11.20 23.36
C ASN A 122 -15.94 12.53 23.73
N LYS A 123 -16.17 13.54 22.92
CA LYS A 123 -15.76 14.93 23.13
C LYS A 123 -16.99 15.81 23.30
N GLU A 124 -16.81 17.08 23.53
CA GLU A 124 -17.90 18.06 23.60
C GLU A 124 -18.59 18.23 22.24
N ASN A 125 -19.83 18.72 22.23
CA ASN A 125 -20.63 19.03 21.04
C ASN A 125 -20.82 17.84 20.10
N ASP A 126 -21.17 16.67 20.65
CA ASP A 126 -21.42 15.43 19.91
C ASP A 126 -20.24 14.95 19.03
N LYS A 127 -19.05 15.53 19.24
CA LYS A 127 -17.83 15.05 18.57
C LYS A 127 -17.30 13.80 19.24
N VAL A 128 -16.69 12.93 18.42
CA VAL A 128 -16.09 11.67 18.85
C VAL A 128 -14.70 11.53 18.23
N GLU A 129 -13.70 11.41 19.07
CA GLU A 129 -12.33 11.12 18.62
C GLU A 129 -12.12 9.61 18.53
N ILE A 130 -11.67 9.17 17.38
CA ILE A 130 -11.34 7.78 17.11
C ILE A 130 -9.83 7.68 16.97
N THR A 131 -9.20 6.92 17.84
CA THR A 131 -7.78 6.53 17.66
C THR A 131 -7.75 5.08 17.15
N THR A 132 -7.12 4.84 16.02
CA THR A 132 -7.09 3.51 15.39
C THR A 132 -5.73 3.20 14.81
N ASP A 133 -5.29 1.95 14.98
CA ASP A 133 -4.05 1.46 14.41
C ASP A 133 -4.15 1.25 12.90
N ASP A 134 -2.99 1.21 12.24
CA ASP A 134 -2.82 1.15 10.78
C ASP A 134 -3.38 -0.11 10.14
N ALA A 135 -3.30 -1.26 10.83
CA ALA A 135 -3.73 -2.56 10.29
C ALA A 135 -5.22 -2.84 10.46
N VAL A 136 -5.99 -1.91 11.03
CA VAL A 136 -7.45 -2.02 11.13
C VAL A 136 -8.06 -1.95 9.72
N PRO A 137 -8.84 -2.98 9.28
CA PRO A 137 -9.54 -2.90 8.01
C PRO A 137 -10.64 -1.81 8.03
N ILE A 138 -10.74 -1.03 6.95
CA ILE A 138 -11.73 0.06 6.83
C ILE A 138 -13.15 -0.45 7.10
N GLY A 139 -13.56 -1.54 6.45
CA GLY A 139 -14.90 -2.10 6.65
C GLY A 139 -15.15 -2.59 8.08
N PHE A 140 -14.11 -3.06 8.79
CA PHE A 140 -14.24 -3.43 10.20
C PHE A 140 -14.47 -2.20 11.09
N LEU A 141 -13.69 -1.12 10.86
CA LEU A 141 -13.88 0.14 11.57
C LEU A 141 -15.29 0.69 11.31
N ALA A 142 -15.72 0.72 10.04
CA ALA A 142 -17.06 1.20 9.67
C ALA A 142 -18.19 0.47 10.41
N GLN A 143 -18.10 -0.86 10.51
CA GLN A 143 -19.10 -1.66 11.24
C GLN A 143 -19.06 -1.39 12.76
N LYS A 144 -17.88 -1.11 13.32
CA LYS A 144 -17.74 -0.72 14.72
C LYS A 144 -18.36 0.64 14.97
N LEU A 145 -18.08 1.63 14.10
CA LEU A 145 -18.64 2.98 14.21
C LEU A 145 -20.17 3.00 14.09
N LEU A 146 -20.74 2.20 13.18
CA LEU A 146 -22.18 2.01 13.07
C LEU A 146 -22.80 1.52 14.38
N LYS A 147 -22.17 0.55 15.05
CA LYS A 147 -22.67 0.01 16.34
C LYS A 147 -22.58 1.03 17.49
N GLU A 148 -21.65 1.96 17.41
CA GLU A 148 -21.41 3.01 18.40
C GLU A 148 -22.15 4.31 18.05
N GLU A 149 -23.03 4.30 17.04
CA GLU A 149 -23.80 5.46 16.58
C GLU A 149 -22.94 6.65 16.18
N ILE A 150 -21.83 6.38 15.46
CA ILE A 150 -20.86 7.38 15.02
C ILE A 150 -20.94 7.52 13.50
N SER A 151 -21.25 8.72 13.05
CA SER A 151 -21.43 9.14 11.66
C SER A 151 -20.18 9.85 11.12
N GLY A 152 -20.09 9.95 9.80
CA GLY A 152 -19.02 10.68 9.11
C GLY A 152 -17.95 9.76 8.49
N PHE A 153 -18.16 8.44 8.47
CA PHE A 153 -17.27 7.45 7.86
C PHE A 153 -17.96 6.65 6.73
N GLU A 154 -19.22 6.91 6.46
CA GLU A 154 -20.08 6.10 5.58
C GLU A 154 -19.55 6.05 4.14
N GLU A 155 -19.10 7.20 3.60
CA GLU A 155 -18.65 7.35 2.22
C GLU A 155 -17.41 6.48 1.90
N ILE A 156 -16.53 6.32 2.88
CA ILE A 156 -15.29 5.55 2.72
C ILE A 156 -15.40 4.11 3.23
N SER A 157 -16.52 3.75 3.88
CA SER A 157 -16.74 2.43 4.50
C SER A 157 -16.54 1.24 3.57
N GLY A 158 -16.86 1.42 2.28
CA GLY A 158 -16.75 0.38 1.25
C GLY A 158 -15.37 0.26 0.59
N ILE A 159 -14.40 1.10 0.93
CA ILE A 159 -13.05 1.04 0.33
C ILE A 159 -12.32 -0.19 0.88
N PRO A 160 -11.78 -1.08 0.02
CA PRO A 160 -10.97 -2.21 0.49
C PRO A 160 -9.59 -1.72 0.92
N GLY A 161 -9.16 -2.13 2.10
CA GLY A 161 -7.84 -1.75 2.61
C GLY A 161 -7.78 -1.65 4.12
N THR A 162 -6.66 -1.14 4.61
CA THR A 162 -6.44 -0.81 6.03
C THR A 162 -6.33 0.69 6.21
N ILE A 163 -6.50 1.16 7.43
CA ILE A 163 -6.40 2.59 7.77
C ILE A 163 -5.05 3.18 7.33
N GLY A 164 -3.94 2.51 7.63
CA GLY A 164 -2.61 2.97 7.19
C GLY A 164 -2.49 3.10 5.67
N GLY A 165 -3.00 2.09 4.92
CA GLY A 165 -3.02 2.15 3.45
C GLY A 165 -3.95 3.24 2.91
N ALA A 166 -5.08 3.50 3.57
CA ALA A 166 -6.00 4.56 3.20
C ALA A 166 -5.40 5.96 3.42
N ILE A 167 -4.70 6.17 4.52
CA ILE A 167 -4.01 7.45 4.82
C ILE A 167 -2.86 7.67 3.83
N LEU A 168 -2.05 6.64 3.56
CA LEU A 168 -0.95 6.72 2.60
C LEU A 168 -1.43 7.22 1.25
N MET A 169 -2.58 6.74 0.80
CA MET A 169 -3.17 7.08 -0.51
C MET A 169 -4.18 8.23 -0.44
N ASN A 170 -4.43 8.85 0.71
CA ASN A 170 -5.57 9.75 0.90
C ASN A 170 -6.82 9.16 0.24
N ALA A 171 -7.14 7.92 0.60
CA ALA A 171 -8.23 7.17 -0.03
C ALA A 171 -9.55 7.90 0.16
N GLY A 172 -10.38 7.89 -0.87
CA GLY A 172 -11.68 8.56 -0.81
C GLY A 172 -12.69 7.97 -1.80
N ALA A 173 -13.95 8.14 -1.46
CA ALA A 173 -15.11 7.77 -2.27
C ALA A 173 -16.28 8.70 -1.94
N HIS A 174 -17.24 8.82 -2.88
CA HIS A 174 -18.49 9.57 -2.69
C HIS A 174 -18.30 11.02 -2.20
N GLY A 175 -17.17 11.67 -2.59
CA GLY A 175 -16.89 13.06 -2.25
C GLY A 175 -16.15 13.28 -0.93
N LYS A 176 -15.85 12.22 -0.17
CA LYS A 176 -15.08 12.28 1.07
C LYS A 176 -13.75 11.55 0.94
N GLU A 177 -12.70 12.09 1.52
CA GLU A 177 -11.35 11.53 1.57
C GLU A 177 -10.85 11.38 3.02
N MET A 178 -9.77 10.62 3.23
CA MET A 178 -9.17 10.48 4.58
C MET A 178 -8.77 11.84 5.18
N LYS A 179 -8.31 12.79 4.37
CA LYS A 179 -7.95 14.14 4.82
C LYS A 179 -9.09 14.88 5.51
N ASP A 180 -10.36 14.56 5.18
CA ASP A 180 -11.52 15.28 5.71
C ASP A 180 -11.86 14.87 7.14
N ILE A 181 -11.30 13.77 7.64
CA ILE A 181 -11.62 13.21 8.96
C ILE A 181 -10.39 12.98 9.84
N VAL A 182 -9.20 12.79 9.27
CA VAL A 182 -7.95 12.56 10.01
C VAL A 182 -7.48 13.86 10.65
N THR A 183 -7.11 13.82 11.93
CA THR A 183 -6.60 14.97 12.68
C THR A 183 -5.13 14.84 13.08
N GLU A 184 -4.67 13.63 13.41
CA GLU A 184 -3.29 13.33 13.78
C GLU A 184 -2.88 11.96 13.22
N ILE A 185 -1.62 11.83 12.82
CA ILE A 185 -1.04 10.56 12.38
C ILE A 185 0.23 10.32 13.19
N THR A 186 0.33 9.11 13.78
CA THR A 186 1.58 8.63 14.36
C THR A 186 2.26 7.70 13.37
N ALA A 187 3.52 7.99 13.06
CA ALA A 187 4.33 7.21 12.14
C ALA A 187 5.74 6.99 12.70
N ILE A 188 6.44 6.00 12.18
CA ILE A 188 7.83 5.70 12.51
C ILE A 188 8.71 5.88 11.27
N ASP A 189 9.90 6.45 11.42
CA ASP A 189 10.88 6.49 10.35
C ASP A 189 11.72 5.21 10.31
N TYR A 190 12.56 5.06 9.28
CA TYR A 190 13.42 3.89 9.13
C TYR A 190 14.60 3.85 10.11
N ASP A 191 14.75 4.89 10.95
CA ASP A 191 15.69 4.91 12.09
C ASP A 191 15.03 4.44 13.39
N GLY A 192 13.74 4.08 13.33
CA GLY A 192 12.98 3.59 14.48
C GLY A 192 12.44 4.71 15.38
N LYS A 193 12.48 5.97 14.95
CA LYS A 193 11.99 7.11 15.73
C LYS A 193 10.52 7.39 15.40
N LEU A 194 9.72 7.58 16.45
CA LEU A 194 8.32 7.95 16.34
C LEU A 194 8.14 9.44 16.06
N HIS A 195 7.21 9.75 15.18
CA HIS A 195 6.81 11.10 14.78
C HIS A 195 5.29 11.22 14.83
N LYS A 196 4.82 12.43 15.11
CA LYS A 196 3.42 12.81 15.01
C LYS A 196 3.29 13.89 13.95
N PHE A 197 2.24 13.79 13.16
CA PHE A 197 1.90 14.70 12.09
C PHE A 197 0.47 15.15 12.24
N THR A 198 0.22 16.45 12.12
CA THR A 198 -1.14 16.98 11.98
C THR A 198 -1.69 16.67 10.59
N ASN A 199 -2.97 16.93 10.38
CA ASN A 199 -3.60 16.82 9.06
C ASN A 199 -2.86 17.66 8.01
N GLU A 200 -2.49 18.90 8.34
CA GLU A 200 -1.79 19.82 7.45
C GLU A 200 -0.39 19.29 7.09
N GLU A 201 0.37 18.80 8.08
CA GLU A 201 1.70 18.24 7.89
C GLU A 201 1.71 16.92 7.10
N ALA A 202 0.57 16.26 7.00
CA ALA A 202 0.40 15.04 6.17
C ALA A 202 0.36 15.35 4.66
N GLU A 203 0.25 16.61 4.25
CA GLU A 203 0.35 17.07 2.86
C GLU A 203 -0.56 16.27 1.91
N PHE A 204 -1.79 16.04 2.33
CA PHE A 204 -2.74 15.25 1.57
C PHE A 204 -3.09 15.87 0.22
N ALA A 205 -3.01 15.07 -0.84
CA ALA A 205 -3.44 15.41 -2.18
C ALA A 205 -4.19 14.23 -2.83
N TYR A 206 -4.61 14.38 -4.07
CA TYR A 206 -5.29 13.29 -4.79
C TYR A 206 -4.38 12.06 -4.92
N ARG A 207 -4.77 10.96 -4.29
CA ARG A 207 -4.02 9.69 -4.24
C ARG A 207 -2.59 9.84 -3.72
N HIS A 208 -2.38 10.77 -2.82
CA HIS A 208 -1.07 11.09 -2.27
C HIS A 208 -1.16 11.60 -0.82
N SER A 209 -0.11 11.33 -0.06
CA SER A 209 0.21 11.96 1.21
C SER A 209 1.72 11.99 1.39
N LYS A 210 2.23 12.77 2.34
CA LYS A 210 3.65 12.78 2.73
C LYS A 210 4.25 11.37 2.93
N PHE A 211 3.43 10.43 3.37
CA PHE A 211 3.83 9.05 3.64
C PHE A 211 4.03 8.23 2.35
N SER A 212 3.55 8.72 1.20
CA SER A 212 3.74 8.07 -0.11
C SER A 212 5.19 8.07 -0.58
N ASP A 213 6.04 8.93 0.00
CA ASP A 213 7.49 9.05 -0.32
C ASP A 213 8.35 7.99 0.38
N GLU A 214 7.71 7.02 1.03
CA GLU A 214 8.36 5.87 1.68
C GLU A 214 9.40 6.24 2.77
N LYS A 215 9.28 7.42 3.38
CA LYS A 215 10.16 7.86 4.49
C LYS A 215 9.63 7.46 5.86
N TYR A 216 8.36 7.16 5.94
CA TYR A 216 7.66 6.87 7.18
C TYR A 216 6.72 5.68 7.02
N ILE A 217 6.55 4.93 8.10
CA ILE A 217 5.59 3.83 8.21
C ILE A 217 4.48 4.32 9.16
N ILE A 218 3.25 4.39 8.68
CA ILE A 218 2.10 4.78 9.47
C ILE A 218 1.80 3.68 10.48
N LEU A 219 1.56 4.06 11.74
CA LEU A 219 1.24 3.13 12.82
C LEU A 219 -0.16 3.35 13.37
N GLN A 220 -0.60 4.61 13.46
CA GLN A 220 -1.86 4.95 14.09
C GLN A 220 -2.39 6.28 13.53
N ALA A 221 -3.70 6.45 13.55
CA ALA A 221 -4.35 7.71 13.21
C ALA A 221 -5.40 8.09 14.24
N LYS A 222 -5.59 9.41 14.44
CA LYS A 222 -6.75 9.99 15.08
C LYS A 222 -7.68 10.58 14.03
N MET A 223 -8.96 10.40 14.23
CA MET A 223 -10.03 10.94 13.40
C MET A 223 -11.04 11.64 14.29
N LEU A 224 -11.63 12.73 13.82
CA LEU A 224 -12.71 13.43 14.50
C LEU A 224 -14.01 13.25 13.71
N LEU A 225 -14.95 12.56 14.32
CA LEU A 225 -16.27 12.21 13.79
C LEU A 225 -17.37 12.77 14.67
N GLU A 226 -18.63 12.44 14.41
CA GLU A 226 -19.79 12.96 15.13
C GLU A 226 -20.74 11.82 15.55
N LYS A 227 -21.51 12.04 16.62
CA LYS A 227 -22.63 11.17 16.92
C LYS A 227 -23.68 11.27 15.80
N GLY A 228 -24.34 10.15 15.50
CA GLY A 228 -25.33 10.07 14.44
C GLY A 228 -26.42 9.06 14.74
N ASN A 229 -27.32 8.90 13.80
CA ASN A 229 -28.44 7.96 13.90
C ASN A 229 -28.07 6.64 13.20
N THR A 230 -28.12 5.52 13.92
CA THR A 230 -27.77 4.19 13.43
C THR A 230 -28.49 3.83 12.12
N LYS A 231 -29.77 4.19 12.00
CA LYS A 231 -30.57 3.88 10.80
C LYS A 231 -30.06 4.65 9.59
N GLU A 232 -29.83 5.96 9.74
CA GLU A 232 -29.31 6.82 8.67
C GLU A 232 -27.91 6.42 8.22
N ILE A 233 -27.03 6.12 9.18
CA ILE A 233 -25.67 5.62 8.91
C ILE A 233 -25.76 4.33 8.10
N LYS A 234 -26.59 3.38 8.54
CA LYS A 234 -26.76 2.10 7.86
C LYS A 234 -27.31 2.26 6.45
N GLU A 235 -28.34 3.08 6.27
CA GLU A 235 -28.95 3.35 4.97
C GLU A 235 -27.92 3.89 3.97
N LYS A 236 -27.10 4.87 4.38
CA LYS A 236 -26.01 5.40 3.54
C LYS A 236 -24.95 4.34 3.22
N MET A 237 -24.51 3.57 4.21
CA MET A 237 -23.53 2.49 3.98
C MET A 237 -24.08 1.45 3.00
N ASP A 238 -25.34 1.06 3.12
CA ASP A 238 -25.99 0.10 2.24
C ASP A 238 -26.13 0.66 0.81
N GLU A 239 -26.49 1.95 0.66
CA GLU A 239 -26.54 2.65 -0.63
C GLU A 239 -25.17 2.65 -1.33
N TYR A 240 -24.10 3.03 -0.63
CA TYR A 240 -22.76 3.05 -1.19
C TYR A 240 -22.23 1.65 -1.51
N ALA A 241 -22.56 0.66 -0.69
CA ALA A 241 -22.23 -0.73 -0.97
C ALA A 241 -22.94 -1.25 -2.22
N GLN A 242 -24.23 -0.92 -2.40
CA GLN A 242 -25.00 -1.28 -3.58
C GLN A 242 -24.46 -0.57 -4.83
N PHE A 243 -24.22 0.76 -4.75
CA PHE A 243 -23.59 1.52 -5.84
C PHE A 243 -22.29 0.89 -6.33
N ARG A 244 -21.45 0.46 -5.37
CA ARG A 244 -20.19 -0.20 -5.68
C ARG A 244 -20.41 -1.55 -6.35
N LYS A 245 -21.33 -2.37 -5.82
CA LYS A 245 -21.69 -3.67 -6.37
C LYS A 245 -22.21 -3.55 -7.81
N ASP A 246 -23.00 -2.52 -8.10
CA ASP A 246 -23.57 -2.32 -9.42
C ASP A 246 -22.56 -1.82 -10.47
N ARG A 247 -21.54 -1.09 -10.04
CA ARG A 247 -20.63 -0.38 -10.95
C ARG A 247 -19.20 -0.91 -11.00
N GLN A 248 -18.75 -1.71 -10.01
CA GLN A 248 -17.40 -2.23 -9.98
C GLN A 248 -17.38 -3.76 -10.12
N PRO A 249 -16.34 -4.33 -10.74
CA PRO A 249 -16.21 -5.78 -10.94
C PRO A 249 -15.72 -6.48 -9.67
N ILE A 250 -16.48 -6.37 -8.56
CA ILE A 250 -16.10 -6.89 -7.24
C ILE A 250 -16.05 -8.42 -7.19
N GLU A 251 -16.65 -9.08 -8.17
CA GLU A 251 -16.65 -10.53 -8.38
C GLU A 251 -15.30 -11.07 -8.89
N TYR A 252 -14.44 -10.18 -9.43
CA TYR A 252 -13.13 -10.56 -9.93
C TYR A 252 -12.01 -9.98 -9.08
N PRO A 253 -10.87 -10.69 -8.93
CA PRO A 253 -9.67 -10.13 -8.32
C PRO A 253 -9.16 -8.92 -9.11
N SER A 254 -8.87 -7.83 -8.40
CA SER A 254 -8.31 -6.60 -8.96
C SER A 254 -7.62 -5.77 -7.86
N ALA A 255 -6.91 -4.75 -8.24
CA ALA A 255 -6.33 -3.77 -7.30
C ALA A 255 -7.10 -2.42 -7.32
N GLY A 256 -8.42 -2.45 -7.54
CA GLY A 256 -9.24 -1.25 -7.69
C GLY A 256 -9.10 -0.61 -9.08
N SER A 257 -9.30 0.70 -9.16
CA SER A 257 -9.07 1.44 -10.40
C SER A 257 -7.60 1.38 -10.79
N THR A 258 -7.34 0.92 -12.01
CA THR A 258 -5.96 0.74 -12.52
C THR A 258 -5.33 2.08 -12.87
N PHE A 259 -6.15 3.05 -13.30
CA PHE A 259 -5.69 4.35 -13.79
C PHE A 259 -6.26 5.49 -12.95
N LYS A 260 -5.46 6.53 -12.75
CA LYS A 260 -5.89 7.78 -12.12
C LYS A 260 -6.97 8.46 -12.94
N ARG A 261 -7.85 9.18 -12.25
CA ARG A 261 -8.78 10.09 -12.91
C ARG A 261 -8.01 11.27 -13.48
N GLY A 262 -8.32 11.66 -14.71
CA GLY A 262 -7.77 12.88 -15.31
C GLY A 262 -8.30 14.15 -14.65
N THR A 263 -7.60 15.24 -14.84
CA THR A 263 -8.00 16.56 -14.32
C THR A 263 -9.19 17.15 -15.07
N ASP A 264 -9.25 16.94 -16.39
CA ASP A 264 -10.25 17.47 -17.32
C ASP A 264 -11.04 16.37 -18.06
N PHE A 265 -10.84 15.11 -17.70
CA PHE A 265 -11.54 13.95 -18.28
C PHE A 265 -11.74 12.81 -17.28
N ILE A 266 -12.67 11.94 -17.61
CA ILE A 266 -12.90 10.69 -16.85
C ILE A 266 -12.19 9.54 -17.58
N THR A 267 -11.09 9.05 -17.01
CA THR A 267 -10.23 8.03 -17.61
C THR A 267 -11.02 6.78 -18.03
N ALA A 268 -11.90 6.26 -17.16
CA ALA A 268 -12.72 5.08 -17.48
C ALA A 268 -13.62 5.32 -18.70
N LYS A 269 -14.12 6.56 -18.89
CA LYS A 269 -14.94 6.89 -20.06
C LYS A 269 -14.11 6.89 -21.34
N LEU A 270 -12.89 7.44 -21.32
CA LEU A 270 -12.01 7.41 -22.49
C LEU A 270 -11.63 5.97 -22.90
N ILE A 271 -11.41 5.09 -21.93
CA ILE A 271 -11.11 3.68 -22.19
C ILE A 271 -12.33 2.97 -22.81
N ASP A 272 -13.53 3.26 -22.31
CA ASP A 272 -14.79 2.76 -22.86
C ASP A 272 -15.04 3.29 -24.27
N ASP A 273 -14.94 4.60 -24.48
CA ASP A 273 -15.07 5.26 -25.79
C ASP A 273 -13.99 4.79 -26.79
N ALA A 274 -12.85 4.30 -26.31
CA ALA A 274 -11.84 3.65 -27.15
C ALA A 274 -12.22 2.23 -27.60
N GLY A 275 -13.28 1.64 -27.01
CA GLY A 275 -13.74 0.28 -27.33
C GLY A 275 -12.87 -0.80 -26.71
N LEU A 276 -12.27 -0.51 -25.53
CA LEU A 276 -11.29 -1.41 -24.89
C LEU A 276 -11.87 -2.31 -23.80
N LYS A 277 -13.17 -2.17 -23.44
CA LYS A 277 -13.83 -3.13 -22.54
C LYS A 277 -13.72 -4.56 -23.09
N GLY A 278 -13.47 -5.51 -22.23
CA GLY A 278 -13.30 -6.93 -22.57
C GLY A 278 -11.98 -7.26 -23.26
N TYR A 279 -11.13 -6.28 -23.60
CA TYR A 279 -9.83 -6.56 -24.20
C TYR A 279 -8.90 -7.24 -23.19
N SER A 280 -8.22 -8.31 -23.63
CA SER A 280 -7.37 -9.13 -22.78
C SER A 280 -5.95 -9.25 -23.31
N ILE A 281 -5.00 -9.37 -22.38
CA ILE A 281 -3.64 -9.86 -22.63
C ILE A 281 -3.37 -10.93 -21.56
N GLY A 282 -3.07 -12.15 -22.00
CA GLY A 282 -2.98 -13.29 -21.09
C GLY A 282 -4.23 -13.45 -20.23
N GLY A 283 -4.05 -13.56 -18.90
CA GLY A 283 -5.16 -13.64 -17.94
C GLY A 283 -5.69 -12.28 -17.46
N ALA A 284 -5.09 -11.17 -17.89
CA ALA A 284 -5.55 -9.82 -17.56
C ALA A 284 -6.61 -9.33 -18.55
N ASN A 285 -7.68 -8.69 -18.04
CA ASN A 285 -8.80 -8.22 -18.86
C ASN A 285 -9.26 -6.83 -18.43
N VAL A 286 -9.58 -5.94 -19.37
CA VAL A 286 -10.28 -4.68 -19.09
C VAL A 286 -11.74 -5.01 -18.78
N SER A 287 -12.18 -4.73 -17.56
CA SER A 287 -13.51 -5.11 -17.11
C SER A 287 -14.64 -4.54 -17.99
N GLU A 288 -15.54 -5.41 -18.40
CA GLU A 288 -16.80 -5.03 -19.09
C GLU A 288 -17.66 -4.11 -18.24
N LYS A 289 -17.64 -4.29 -16.92
CA LYS A 289 -18.49 -3.54 -15.99
C LYS A 289 -17.94 -2.13 -15.74
N HIS A 290 -16.61 -1.98 -15.66
CA HIS A 290 -15.97 -0.69 -15.40
C HIS A 290 -14.60 -0.62 -16.12
N ALA A 291 -14.53 0.15 -17.20
CA ALA A 291 -13.34 0.21 -18.05
C ALA A 291 -12.06 0.71 -17.36
N GLY A 292 -12.17 1.38 -16.22
CA GLY A 292 -11.01 1.79 -15.41
C GLY A 292 -10.38 0.68 -14.59
N PHE A 293 -10.95 -0.54 -14.59
CA PHE A 293 -10.44 -1.69 -13.86
C PHE A 293 -9.82 -2.70 -14.82
N ILE A 294 -8.61 -3.14 -14.51
CA ILE A 294 -8.07 -4.38 -15.03
C ILE A 294 -8.34 -5.46 -13.98
N ILE A 295 -8.90 -6.58 -14.42
CA ILE A 295 -9.25 -7.73 -13.58
C ILE A 295 -8.38 -8.93 -13.93
N ASN A 296 -8.19 -9.82 -12.96
CA ASN A 296 -7.59 -11.12 -13.16
C ASN A 296 -8.71 -12.14 -13.41
N THR A 297 -8.72 -12.76 -14.58
CA THR A 297 -9.74 -13.75 -14.96
C THR A 297 -9.39 -15.18 -14.53
N GLY A 298 -8.23 -15.36 -13.85
CA GLY A 298 -7.77 -16.66 -13.32
C GLY A 298 -6.26 -16.76 -13.27
N ASP A 299 -5.61 -16.69 -14.42
CA ASP A 299 -4.17 -16.99 -14.57
C ASP A 299 -3.32 -15.78 -14.96
N ALA A 300 -3.77 -14.55 -14.63
CA ALA A 300 -3.03 -13.34 -14.96
C ALA A 300 -1.69 -13.29 -14.23
N THR A 301 -0.65 -12.97 -14.99
CA THR A 301 0.66 -12.59 -14.48
C THR A 301 0.73 -11.06 -14.23
N ALA A 302 1.72 -10.61 -13.46
CA ALA A 302 1.98 -9.19 -13.32
C ALA A 302 2.37 -8.55 -14.67
N GLN A 303 3.10 -9.29 -15.51
CA GLN A 303 3.46 -8.84 -16.85
C GLN A 303 2.23 -8.64 -17.74
N ASP A 304 1.26 -9.57 -17.73
CA ASP A 304 0.01 -9.40 -18.50
C ASP A 304 -0.72 -8.09 -18.12
N VAL A 305 -0.78 -7.77 -16.82
CA VAL A 305 -1.42 -6.54 -16.33
C VAL A 305 -0.66 -5.30 -16.82
N LEU A 306 0.67 -5.32 -16.76
CA LEU A 306 1.51 -4.20 -17.21
C LEU A 306 1.40 -3.99 -18.73
N ASP A 307 1.44 -5.06 -19.50
CA ASP A 307 1.32 -5.03 -20.96
C ASP A 307 -0.08 -4.54 -21.38
N LEU A 308 -1.13 -5.01 -20.70
CA LEU A 308 -2.49 -4.55 -20.94
C LEU A 308 -2.66 -3.07 -20.56
N ALA A 309 -2.13 -2.65 -19.42
CA ALA A 309 -2.18 -1.25 -19.01
C ALA A 309 -1.45 -0.33 -19.98
N LYS A 310 -0.28 -0.76 -20.46
CA LYS A 310 0.46 -0.03 -21.50
C LYS A 310 -0.34 0.07 -22.80
N TYR A 311 -0.90 -1.04 -23.27
CA TYR A 311 -1.73 -1.07 -24.48
C TYR A 311 -2.92 -0.11 -24.37
N VAL A 312 -3.63 -0.14 -23.25
CA VAL A 312 -4.76 0.78 -22.97
C VAL A 312 -4.30 2.23 -22.99
N THR A 313 -3.17 2.53 -22.37
CA THR A 313 -2.60 3.90 -22.34
C THR A 313 -2.26 4.39 -23.75
N ASP A 314 -1.60 3.55 -24.53
CA ASP A 314 -1.20 3.87 -25.91
C ASP A 314 -2.45 4.12 -26.78
N LYS A 315 -3.47 3.27 -26.71
CA LYS A 315 -4.70 3.40 -27.49
C LYS A 315 -5.54 4.63 -27.12
N VAL A 316 -5.63 4.96 -25.83
CA VAL A 316 -6.29 6.20 -25.39
C VAL A 316 -5.53 7.42 -25.90
N TYR A 317 -4.20 7.40 -25.87
CA TYR A 317 -3.40 8.48 -26.40
C TYR A 317 -3.53 8.62 -27.91
N GLU A 318 -3.45 7.52 -28.67
CA GLU A 318 -3.64 7.50 -30.12
C GLU A 318 -4.99 8.11 -30.55
N LYS A 319 -6.07 7.78 -29.82
CA LYS A 319 -7.44 8.18 -30.19
C LYS A 319 -7.82 9.57 -29.71
N PHE A 320 -7.36 9.99 -28.54
CA PHE A 320 -7.83 11.20 -27.87
C PHE A 320 -6.73 12.24 -27.56
N GLY A 321 -5.45 11.89 -27.74
CA GLY A 321 -4.31 12.73 -27.36
C GLY A 321 -4.17 12.93 -25.84
N LYS A 322 -4.88 12.14 -25.03
CA LYS A 322 -4.87 12.24 -23.56
C LYS A 322 -3.94 11.19 -22.96
N LYS A 323 -3.03 11.65 -22.08
CA LYS A 323 -2.17 10.76 -21.29
C LYS A 323 -2.91 10.35 -20.05
N ILE A 324 -3.05 9.04 -19.81
CA ILE A 324 -3.58 8.46 -18.60
C ILE A 324 -2.45 7.86 -17.78
N GLU A 325 -2.55 7.96 -16.45
CA GLU A 325 -1.53 7.51 -15.52
C GLU A 325 -2.00 6.29 -14.74
N PHE A 326 -1.06 5.42 -14.42
CA PHE A 326 -1.28 4.26 -13.58
C PHE A 326 -1.48 4.69 -12.11
N GLU A 327 -2.50 4.12 -11.42
CA GLU A 327 -2.79 4.42 -10.02
C GLU A 327 -2.22 3.34 -9.08
N ILE A 328 -2.18 2.09 -9.56
CA ILE A 328 -1.72 0.94 -8.77
C ILE A 328 -0.21 1.05 -8.52
N LYS A 329 0.22 0.77 -7.29
CA LYS A 329 1.64 0.71 -6.93
C LYS A 329 2.24 -0.62 -7.40
N VAL A 330 3.27 -0.55 -8.23
CA VAL A 330 4.01 -1.75 -8.66
C VAL A 330 5.14 -2.02 -7.67
N LEU A 331 5.18 -3.23 -7.12
CA LEU A 331 6.22 -3.69 -6.21
C LEU A 331 7.10 -4.70 -6.95
N GLU A 332 8.37 -4.34 -7.16
CA GLU A 332 9.32 -5.09 -7.99
C GLU A 332 10.49 -5.63 -7.17
N TRP A 333 11.07 -6.72 -7.71
CA TRP A 333 12.34 -7.28 -7.26
C TRP A 333 13.52 -6.48 -7.85
#